data_8dbb313bea59c9c96b3d8d0525bd280f
#
_entry.id   8dbb313bea59c9c96b3d8d0525bd280f
#
_cell.length_a   1.000
_cell.length_b   1.000
_cell.length_c   1.000
_cell.angle_alpha   90.00
_cell.angle_beta   90.00
_cell.angle_gamma   90.00
#
_symmetry.space_group_name_H-M   'P 1'
#
loop_
_entity.id
_entity.type
_entity.pdbx_description
1 polymer ?
#
loop_
_entity_poly.entity_id
_entity_poly.type
_entity_poly.pdbx_seq_one_letter_code
_entity_poly.pdbx_strand_id
1 'polypeptide(L)'
;MKTVNKQVVTILRILISLLFLVSALAKLYPVPIIGITKIFEEGQLIPMFVELGLSLSFSSDLAPYFSRLIIGIEFFIAIAILQRNFLKKIIIPFSIGLVSVFTIHLSYQFFTGENDNCGCFGELIPMTPIEAIIKNILTLIILFFINK
;
A
#
# COMPACT_ATOMS: atom_id res chain seq x y z
N MET A 1 32.59 -3.67 -0.24
CA MET A 1 31.18 -3.43 0.13
C MET A 1 31.02 -3.79 1.61
N LYS A 2 30.61 -2.83 2.47
CA LYS A 2 30.37 -3.11 3.89
C LYS A 2 29.20 -4.08 3.99
N THR A 3 29.42 -5.24 4.60
CA THR A 3 28.35 -6.20 4.91
C THR A 3 27.34 -5.53 5.83
N VAL A 4 26.15 -5.33 5.30
CA VAL A 4 25.05 -4.77 6.11
C VAL A 4 24.83 -5.69 7.29
N ASN A 5 24.78 -5.12 8.49
CA ASN A 5 24.59 -5.88 9.72
C ASN A 5 23.27 -6.67 9.64
N LYS A 6 23.33 -8.01 9.79
CA LYS A 6 22.17 -8.90 9.74
C LYS A 6 21.05 -8.47 10.69
N GLN A 7 21.40 -7.88 11.83
CA GLN A 7 20.43 -7.37 12.80
C GLN A 7 19.64 -6.18 12.25
N VAL A 8 20.33 -5.23 11.58
CA VAL A 8 19.67 -4.07 10.95
C VAL A 8 18.68 -4.52 9.88
N VAL A 9 19.08 -5.45 9.01
CA VAL A 9 18.19 -6.00 7.99
C VAL A 9 16.97 -6.67 8.61
N THR A 10 17.15 -7.40 9.69
CA THR A 10 16.03 -8.08 10.39
C THR A 10 15.07 -7.05 11.01
N ILE A 11 15.58 -6.01 11.65
CA ILE A 11 14.76 -4.93 12.21
C ILE A 11 13.98 -4.23 11.11
N LEU A 12 14.61 -3.88 10.00
CA LEU A 12 13.94 -3.22 8.86
C LEU A 12 12.84 -4.10 8.27
N ARG A 13 13.05 -5.42 8.18
CA ARG A 13 12.01 -6.37 7.73
C ARG A 13 10.83 -6.41 8.67
N ILE A 14 11.05 -6.40 9.97
CA ILE A 14 9.97 -6.35 10.96
C ILE A 14 9.20 -5.03 10.85
N LEU A 15 9.89 -3.90 10.69
CA LEU A 15 9.24 -2.59 10.52
C LEU A 15 8.37 -2.56 9.27
N ILE A 16 8.85 -3.04 8.13
CA ILE A 16 8.07 -3.11 6.89
C ILE A 16 6.90 -4.09 7.03
N SER A 17 7.11 -5.24 7.66
CA SER A 17 6.03 -6.20 7.96
C SER A 17 4.91 -5.54 8.76
N LEU A 18 5.25 -4.83 9.84
CA LEU A 18 4.29 -4.11 10.67
C LEU A 18 3.57 -3.00 9.89
N LEU A 19 4.29 -2.27 9.02
CA LEU A 19 3.70 -1.23 8.19
C LEU A 19 2.61 -1.81 7.27
N PHE A 20 2.90 -2.89 6.55
CA PHE A 20 1.92 -3.55 5.68
C PHE A 20 0.76 -4.15 6.48
N LEU A 21 1.04 -4.74 7.64
CA LEU A 21 0.00 -5.30 8.51
C LEU A 21 -0.95 -4.21 9.01
N VAL A 22 -0.41 -3.09 9.52
CA VAL A 22 -1.22 -1.96 9.99
C VAL A 22 -1.99 -1.34 8.83
N SER A 23 -1.39 -1.19 7.64
CA SER A 23 -2.06 -0.71 6.44
C SER A 23 -3.28 -1.58 6.06
N ALA A 24 -3.10 -2.89 6.05
CA ALA A 24 -4.18 -3.83 5.74
C ALA A 24 -5.30 -3.80 6.80
N LEU A 25 -4.95 -3.81 8.08
CA LEU A 25 -5.93 -3.73 9.17
C LEU A 25 -6.69 -2.42 9.19
N ALA A 26 -6.00 -1.30 8.95
CA ALA A 26 -6.61 0.02 8.94
C ALA A 26 -7.64 0.18 7.82
N LYS A 27 -7.44 -0.45 6.66
CA LYS A 27 -8.41 -0.47 5.56
C LYS A 27 -9.67 -1.30 5.88
N LEU A 28 -9.59 -2.20 6.85
CA LEU A 28 -10.72 -2.98 7.33
C LEU A 28 -11.51 -2.27 8.45
N TYR A 29 -11.02 -1.14 8.95
CA TYR A 29 -11.68 -0.35 9.98
C TYR A 29 -12.44 0.86 9.36
N PRO A 30 -13.64 1.25 9.88
CA PRO A 30 -14.39 0.64 10.97
C PRO A 30 -15.17 -0.60 10.54
N VAL A 31 -15.28 -1.56 11.47
CA VAL A 31 -16.18 -2.68 11.25
C VAL A 31 -17.59 -2.21 11.60
N PRO A 32 -18.42 -1.95 10.64
CA PRO A 32 -19.54 -2.79 10.34
C PRO A 32 -19.52 -3.24 8.87
N ILE A 33 -20.09 -4.38 8.64
CA ILE A 33 -20.02 -5.27 7.49
C ILE A 33 -20.30 -4.59 6.12
N ILE A 34 -20.96 -3.43 6.13
CA ILE A 34 -21.31 -2.68 4.92
C ILE A 34 -20.37 -1.48 4.80
N GLY A 35 -19.51 -1.50 3.78
CA GLY A 35 -18.57 -0.40 3.49
C GLY A 35 -17.20 -0.50 4.16
N ILE A 36 -16.78 -1.71 4.58
CA ILE A 36 -15.48 -1.97 5.24
C ILE A 36 -14.29 -1.36 4.50
N THR A 37 -14.34 -1.27 3.19
CA THR A 37 -13.24 -0.78 2.35
C THR A 37 -13.58 0.52 1.64
N LYS A 38 -14.73 1.12 1.96
CA LYS A 38 -15.33 2.21 1.19
C LYS A 38 -14.41 3.41 1.01
N ILE A 39 -13.72 3.83 2.07
CA ILE A 39 -12.81 4.97 2.02
C ILE A 39 -11.61 4.68 1.13
N PHE A 40 -11.07 3.47 1.17
CA PHE A 40 -10.01 3.05 0.27
C PHE A 40 -10.49 2.93 -1.18
N GLU A 41 -11.72 2.45 -1.38
CA GLU A 41 -12.34 2.34 -2.70
C GLU A 41 -12.61 3.73 -3.30
N GLU A 42 -13.26 4.61 -2.56
CA GLU A 42 -13.61 5.97 -3.00
C GLU A 42 -12.39 6.88 -3.09
N GLY A 43 -11.44 6.78 -2.16
CA GLY A 43 -10.25 7.64 -2.11
C GLY A 43 -9.13 7.21 -3.08
N GLN A 44 -9.06 5.94 -3.48
CA GLN A 44 -7.98 5.46 -4.34
C GLN A 44 -8.42 4.64 -5.54
N LEU A 45 -9.21 3.60 -5.35
CA LEU A 45 -9.43 2.62 -6.42
C LEU A 45 -10.35 3.17 -7.51
N ILE A 46 -11.44 3.82 -7.14
CA ILE A 46 -12.38 4.38 -8.12
C ILE A 46 -11.71 5.49 -8.94
N PRO A 47 -11.03 6.49 -8.34
CA PRO A 47 -10.28 7.49 -9.10
C PRO A 47 -9.24 6.86 -10.03
N MET A 48 -8.45 5.91 -9.53
CA MET A 48 -7.44 5.22 -10.34
C MET A 48 -8.03 4.52 -11.56
N PHE A 49 -9.17 3.85 -11.41
CA PHE A 49 -9.84 3.18 -12.53
C PHE A 49 -10.43 4.14 -13.54
N VAL A 50 -10.98 5.27 -13.08
CA VAL A 50 -11.51 6.33 -13.96
C VAL A 50 -10.37 6.98 -14.75
N GLU A 51 -9.23 7.23 -14.14
CA GLU A 51 -8.02 7.73 -14.81
C GLU A 51 -7.49 6.77 -15.88
N LEU A 52 -7.66 5.46 -15.66
CA LEU A 52 -7.35 4.43 -16.67
C LEU A 52 -8.38 4.33 -17.79
N GLY A 53 -9.41 5.20 -17.79
CA GLY A 53 -10.43 5.29 -18.84
C GLY A 53 -11.64 4.40 -18.65
N LEU A 54 -11.85 3.83 -17.44
CA LEU A 54 -13.04 3.07 -17.12
C LEU A 54 -14.20 4.00 -16.74
N SER A 55 -15.45 3.58 -17.05
CA SER A 55 -16.61 4.35 -16.62
C SER A 55 -16.75 4.32 -15.09
N LEU A 56 -17.31 5.39 -14.52
CA LEU A 56 -17.51 5.50 -13.07
C LEU A 56 -18.36 4.33 -12.52
N SER A 57 -19.42 3.95 -13.23
CA SER A 57 -20.28 2.83 -12.85
C SER A 57 -19.50 1.51 -12.80
N PHE A 58 -18.71 1.20 -13.82
CA PHE A 58 -17.89 0.00 -13.86
C PHE A 58 -16.78 0.02 -12.81
N SER A 59 -16.19 1.19 -12.56
CA SER A 59 -15.16 1.38 -11.53
C SER A 59 -15.71 1.12 -10.13
N SER A 60 -16.91 1.61 -9.82
CA SER A 60 -17.57 1.37 -8.53
C SER A 60 -17.95 -0.10 -8.30
N ASP A 61 -18.32 -0.81 -9.37
CA ASP A 61 -18.61 -2.25 -9.28
C ASP A 61 -17.36 -3.11 -9.09
N LEU A 62 -16.23 -2.66 -9.66
CA LEU A 62 -14.96 -3.39 -9.64
C LEU A 62 -14.15 -3.14 -8.36
N ALA A 63 -14.22 -1.92 -7.80
CA ALA A 63 -13.43 -1.49 -6.65
C ALA A 63 -13.56 -2.43 -5.42
N PRO A 64 -14.74 -2.95 -5.03
CA PRO A 64 -14.87 -3.86 -3.88
C PRO A 64 -14.08 -5.18 -4.02
N TYR A 65 -13.95 -5.68 -5.25
CA TYR A 65 -13.17 -6.90 -5.49
C TYR A 65 -11.67 -6.62 -5.41
N PHE A 66 -11.23 -5.51 -6.01
CA PHE A 66 -9.84 -5.10 -5.98
C PHE A 66 -9.39 -4.67 -4.59
N SER A 67 -10.22 -3.99 -3.80
CA SER A 67 -9.89 -3.61 -2.43
C SER A 67 -9.59 -4.83 -1.57
N ARG A 68 -10.41 -5.87 -1.65
CA ARG A 68 -10.20 -7.14 -0.94
C ARG A 68 -8.94 -7.85 -1.41
N LEU A 69 -8.69 -7.86 -2.72
CA LEU A 69 -7.47 -8.45 -3.30
C LEU A 69 -6.22 -7.72 -2.78
N ILE A 70 -6.21 -6.39 -2.82
CA ILE A 70 -5.06 -5.59 -2.37
C ILE A 70 -4.81 -5.76 -0.88
N ILE A 71 -5.85 -5.76 -0.06
CA ILE A 71 -5.72 -6.02 1.38
C ILE A 71 -5.16 -7.43 1.63
N GLY A 72 -5.64 -8.43 0.90
CA GLY A 72 -5.08 -9.78 0.97
C GLY A 72 -3.60 -9.84 0.58
N ILE A 73 -3.20 -9.11 -0.46
CA ILE A 73 -1.81 -8.97 -0.89
C ILE A 73 -0.96 -8.28 0.20
N GLU A 74 -1.46 -7.22 0.83
CA GLU A 74 -0.75 -6.54 1.91
C GLU A 74 -0.53 -7.46 3.11
N PHE A 75 -1.53 -8.24 3.52
CA PHE A 75 -1.37 -9.28 4.54
C PHE A 75 -0.34 -10.33 4.14
N PHE A 76 -0.41 -10.79 2.89
CA PHE A 76 0.56 -11.76 2.38
C PHE A 76 1.98 -11.20 2.42
N ILE A 77 2.21 -9.97 1.97
CA ILE A 77 3.51 -9.30 2.02
C ILE A 77 3.99 -9.16 3.47
N ALA A 78 3.11 -8.74 4.39
CA ALA A 78 3.46 -8.58 5.80
C ALA A 78 4.04 -9.86 6.41
N ILE A 79 3.47 -11.03 6.08
CA ILE A 79 3.95 -12.32 6.56
C ILE A 79 5.17 -12.78 5.75
N ALA A 80 5.10 -12.70 4.42
CA ALA A 80 6.12 -13.23 3.52
C ALA A 80 7.47 -12.52 3.65
N ILE A 81 7.47 -11.22 3.98
CA ILE A 81 8.71 -10.44 4.15
C ILE A 81 9.53 -10.92 5.37
N LEU A 82 8.91 -11.59 6.33
CA LEU A 82 9.61 -12.20 7.48
C LEU A 82 10.27 -13.54 7.12
N GLN A 83 9.81 -14.22 6.06
CA GLN A 83 10.42 -15.45 5.59
C GLN A 83 11.72 -15.14 4.81
N ARG A 84 12.72 -16.01 4.96
CA ARG A 84 14.02 -15.84 4.28
C ARG A 84 14.02 -16.37 2.85
N ASN A 85 13.18 -17.38 2.59
CA ASN A 85 13.07 -18.02 1.29
C ASN A 85 12.31 -17.11 0.33
N PHE A 86 12.77 -17.01 -0.91
CA PHE A 86 12.19 -16.18 -1.98
C PHE A 86 12.10 -14.68 -1.71
N LEU A 87 12.56 -14.20 -0.53
CA LEU A 87 12.44 -12.80 -0.13
C LEU A 87 12.98 -11.86 -1.19
N LYS A 88 14.26 -11.99 -1.54
CA LYS A 88 14.92 -11.08 -2.49
C LYS A 88 14.44 -11.24 -3.92
N LYS A 89 14.05 -12.45 -4.31
CA LYS A 89 13.74 -12.77 -5.72
C LYS A 89 12.30 -12.45 -6.10
N ILE A 90 11.36 -12.57 -5.17
CA ILE A 90 9.92 -12.45 -5.46
C ILE A 90 9.28 -11.38 -4.58
N ILE A 91 9.40 -11.49 -3.26
CA ILE A 91 8.61 -10.67 -2.32
C ILE A 91 9.02 -9.20 -2.38
N ILE A 92 10.31 -8.90 -2.36
CA ILE A 92 10.78 -7.50 -2.39
C ILE A 92 10.46 -6.83 -3.72
N PRO A 93 10.78 -7.39 -4.91
CA PRO A 93 10.40 -6.78 -6.18
C PRO A 93 8.89 -6.58 -6.33
N PHE A 94 8.10 -7.54 -5.88
CA PHE A 94 6.64 -7.43 -5.91
C PHE A 94 6.13 -6.30 -4.99
N SER A 95 6.68 -6.19 -3.77
CA SER A 95 6.35 -5.10 -2.84
C SER A 95 6.75 -3.73 -3.39
N ILE A 96 7.93 -3.63 -4.03
CA ILE A 96 8.39 -2.41 -4.70
C ILE A 96 7.40 -2.03 -5.81
N GLY A 97 7.02 -2.97 -6.65
CA GLY A 97 6.04 -2.74 -7.73
C GLY A 97 4.72 -2.21 -7.20
N LEU A 98 4.14 -2.88 -6.19
CA LEU A 98 2.88 -2.47 -5.57
C LEU A 98 2.95 -1.05 -4.99
N VAL A 99 3.96 -0.77 -4.17
CA VAL A 99 4.13 0.56 -3.55
C VAL A 99 4.37 1.63 -4.61
N SER A 100 5.12 1.32 -5.68
CA SER A 100 5.38 2.27 -6.77
C SER A 100 4.12 2.66 -7.52
N VAL A 101 3.25 1.69 -7.85
CA VAL A 101 1.97 1.96 -8.53
C VAL A 101 1.12 2.92 -7.70
N PHE A 102 0.96 2.66 -6.41
CA PHE A 102 0.20 3.57 -5.54
C PHE A 102 0.87 4.93 -5.37
N THR A 103 2.20 4.99 -5.36
CA THR A 103 2.92 6.27 -5.24
C THR A 103 2.71 7.13 -6.49
N ILE A 104 2.71 6.54 -7.68
CA ILE A 104 2.46 7.25 -8.94
C ILE A 104 1.03 7.81 -8.93
N HIS A 105 0.04 6.98 -8.57
CA HIS A 105 -1.35 7.43 -8.49
C HIS A 105 -1.55 8.56 -7.47
N LEU A 106 -0.99 8.43 -6.26
CA LEU A 106 -1.04 9.49 -5.24
C LEU A 106 -0.34 10.78 -5.69
N SER A 107 0.74 10.67 -6.45
CA SER A 107 1.41 11.85 -7.03
C SER A 107 0.49 12.56 -8.02
N TYR A 108 -0.24 11.82 -8.83
CA TYR A 108 -1.23 12.39 -9.73
C TYR A 108 -2.34 13.11 -8.96
N GLN A 109 -2.95 12.48 -7.94
CA GLN A 109 -3.96 13.11 -7.07
C GLN A 109 -3.45 14.41 -6.45
N PHE A 110 -2.23 14.41 -5.94
CA PHE A 110 -1.62 15.59 -5.37
C PHE A 110 -1.51 16.75 -6.39
N PHE A 111 -1.09 16.46 -7.63
CA PHE A 111 -0.97 17.47 -8.68
C PHE A 111 -2.33 17.96 -9.21
N THR A 112 -3.38 17.14 -9.13
CA THR A 112 -4.75 17.55 -9.49
C THR A 112 -5.45 18.34 -8.40
N GLY A 113 -4.82 18.51 -7.23
CA GLY A 113 -5.33 19.33 -6.12
C GLY A 113 -6.27 18.59 -5.18
N GLU A 114 -6.36 17.27 -5.28
CA GLU A 114 -7.08 16.43 -4.31
C GLU A 114 -6.25 16.33 -3.03
N ASN A 115 -6.76 16.92 -1.94
CA ASN A 115 -6.09 16.93 -0.63
C ASN A 115 -6.86 16.18 0.45
N ASP A 116 -7.91 15.47 0.07
CA ASP A 116 -8.74 14.69 0.99
C ASP A 116 -8.04 13.39 1.43
N ASN A 117 -8.67 12.64 2.33
CA ASN A 117 -8.15 11.36 2.80
C ASN A 117 -7.99 10.38 1.63
N CYS A 118 -6.75 10.02 1.30
CA CYS A 118 -6.45 9.07 0.24
C CYS A 118 -6.91 7.62 0.51
N GLY A 119 -7.39 7.33 1.72
CA GLY A 119 -7.83 5.98 2.11
C GLY A 119 -6.72 4.95 2.27
N CYS A 120 -5.44 5.34 2.18
CA CYS A 120 -4.31 4.42 2.30
C CYS A 120 -4.25 3.66 3.62
N PHE A 121 -4.74 4.27 4.70
CA PHE A 121 -4.94 3.69 6.03
C PHE A 121 -6.41 3.78 6.48
N GLY A 122 -7.35 3.77 5.55
CA GLY A 122 -8.77 3.85 5.83
C GLY A 122 -9.15 5.09 6.67
N GLU A 123 -10.08 4.91 7.60
CA GLU A 123 -10.47 5.95 8.58
C GLU A 123 -9.59 5.97 9.82
N LEU A 124 -8.87 4.89 10.09
CA LEU A 124 -8.10 4.75 11.33
C LEU A 124 -7.00 5.81 11.43
N ILE A 125 -6.35 6.08 10.31
CA ILE A 125 -5.29 7.09 10.19
C ILE A 125 -5.56 7.87 8.89
N PRO A 126 -6.41 8.92 8.95
CA PRO A 126 -6.65 9.75 7.76
C PRO A 126 -5.32 10.39 7.30
N MET A 127 -4.99 10.21 6.05
CA MET A 127 -3.75 10.72 5.45
C MET A 127 -4.08 11.50 4.19
N THR A 128 -3.41 12.63 4.03
CA THR A 128 -3.39 13.36 2.77
C THR A 128 -2.51 12.63 1.74
N PRO A 129 -2.70 12.86 0.43
CA PRO A 129 -1.86 12.25 -0.61
C PRO A 129 -0.35 12.50 -0.40
N ILE A 130 0.03 13.71 0.06
CA ILE A 130 1.43 14.04 0.30
C ILE A 130 2.05 13.22 1.45
N GLU A 131 1.33 13.02 2.54
CA GLU A 131 1.79 12.19 3.67
C GLU A 131 1.96 10.73 3.25
N ALA A 132 1.02 10.23 2.45
CA ALA A 132 1.08 8.88 1.90
C ALA A 132 2.26 8.71 0.93
N ILE A 133 2.57 9.71 0.10
CA ILE A 133 3.74 9.71 -0.79
C ILE A 133 5.03 9.63 0.03
N ILE A 134 5.18 10.47 1.07
CA ILE A 134 6.37 10.46 1.93
C ILE A 134 6.57 9.07 2.56
N LYS A 135 5.52 8.50 3.13
CA LYS A 135 5.54 7.14 3.70
C LYS A 135 5.97 6.11 2.66
N ASN A 136 5.41 6.17 1.46
CA ASN A 136 5.72 5.23 0.39
C ASN A 136 7.18 5.35 -0.09
N ILE A 137 7.70 6.57 -0.23
CA ILE A 137 9.11 6.81 -0.59
C ILE A 137 10.04 6.20 0.47
N LEU A 138 9.77 6.42 1.76
CA LEU A 138 10.54 5.81 2.84
C LEU A 138 10.48 4.28 2.78
N THR A 139 9.31 3.73 2.51
CA THR A 139 9.12 2.27 2.34
C THR A 139 9.95 1.75 1.16
N LEU A 140 9.95 2.42 0.02
CA LEU A 140 10.76 2.06 -1.15
C LEU A 140 12.25 2.08 -0.85
N ILE A 141 12.75 3.13 -0.18
CA ILE A 141 14.17 3.24 0.22
C ILE A 141 14.57 2.04 1.09
N ILE A 142 13.74 1.68 2.07
CA ILE A 142 14.01 0.54 2.95
C ILE A 142 14.00 -0.78 2.16
N LEU A 143 13.01 -0.99 1.28
CA LEU A 143 12.93 -2.19 0.45
C LEU A 143 14.15 -2.33 -0.48
N PHE A 144 14.59 -1.24 -1.11
CA PHE A 144 15.82 -1.24 -1.91
C PHE A 144 17.06 -1.55 -1.07
N PHE A 145 17.12 -1.03 0.16
CA PHE A 145 18.23 -1.32 1.07
C PHE A 145 18.27 -2.78 1.49
N ILE A 146 17.12 -3.39 1.78
CA ILE A 146 17.00 -4.82 2.14
C ILE A 146 17.33 -5.73 0.94
N ASN A 147 17.07 -5.26 -0.28
CA ASN A 147 17.30 -6.04 -1.51
C ASN A 147 18.80 -6.18 -1.84
N LYS A 148 19.63 -5.25 -1.39
CA LYS A 148 21.10 -5.33 -1.56
C LYS A 148 21.72 -6.44 -0.70
#